data_a041e8ec10f5cfb09601d41e111d3b87
#
_entry.id   a041e8ec10f5cfb09601d41e111d3b87
#
_cell.length_a   1.000
_cell.length_b   1.000
_cell.length_c   1.000
_cell.angle_alpha   90.00
_cell.angle_beta   90.00
_cell.angle_gamma   90.00
#
_symmetry.space_group_name_H-M   'P 1'
#
loop_
_entity.id
_entity.type
_entity.pdbx_description
1 polymer ?
#
loop_
_entity_poly.entity_id
_entity_poly.type
_entity_poly.pdbx_seq_one_letter_code
_entity_poly.pdbx_strand_id
1 'polypeptide(L)'
;MNKKYLLTAMTFLLCGSSFAAELNLSNDEILACKSIGDNKQRLACFDKVDKKVDAPASSKNDANDDSNPTGDVGKWVINKEQSPLDDSWNVYVYISAEESIRGSFGQSVTPILFLTCKEGKTNLFLNWDSYLGLDETYMTHRVDSQKPVKKTWNISTDNKAVFYTGKTISFIQELMKSKSLYTTIVPYSESPVSARFDLTGLSEAIKPLRGACKW
;
A
#
# COMPACT_ATOMS: atom_id res chain seq x y z
N MET A 1 42.52 -48.87 -42.32
CA MET A 1 41.21 -48.22 -42.61
C MET A 1 41.10 -47.01 -41.69
N ASN A 2 41.42 -45.85 -42.23
CA ASN A 2 41.53 -44.59 -41.46
C ASN A 2 40.25 -43.78 -41.58
N LYS A 3 39.57 -43.50 -40.45
CA LYS A 3 38.53 -42.49 -40.42
C LYS A 3 39.06 -41.21 -39.74
N LYS A 4 39.18 -40.20 -40.57
CA LYS A 4 39.51 -38.81 -40.16
C LYS A 4 38.26 -38.19 -39.48
N TYR A 5 38.44 -37.70 -38.25
CA TYR A 5 37.42 -36.87 -37.58
C TYR A 5 37.62 -35.41 -37.95
N LEU A 6 36.60 -34.85 -38.58
CA LEU A 6 36.49 -33.42 -38.87
C LEU A 6 35.92 -32.71 -37.65
N LEU A 7 36.72 -31.88 -37.00
CA LEU A 7 36.24 -30.96 -35.93
C LEU A 7 35.64 -29.72 -36.60
N THR A 8 34.33 -29.59 -36.49
CA THR A 8 33.65 -28.34 -36.79
C THR A 8 33.55 -27.53 -35.50
N ALA A 9 34.28 -26.42 -35.44
CA ALA A 9 34.18 -25.43 -34.38
C ALA A 9 32.87 -24.62 -34.56
N MET A 10 31.95 -24.77 -33.63
CA MET A 10 30.69 -24.02 -33.59
C MET A 10 30.88 -22.85 -32.64
N THR A 11 31.09 -21.67 -33.18
CA THR A 11 31.21 -20.41 -32.48
C THR A 11 29.81 -20.02 -31.95
N PHE A 12 29.59 -20.14 -30.65
CA PHE A 12 28.40 -19.61 -29.98
C PHE A 12 28.56 -18.11 -29.73
N LEU A 13 27.82 -17.31 -30.47
CA LEU A 13 27.65 -15.89 -30.22
C LEU A 13 26.63 -15.74 -29.05
N LEU A 14 27.13 -15.49 -27.87
CA LEU A 14 26.29 -15.13 -26.69
C LEU A 14 25.90 -13.66 -26.81
N CYS A 15 24.71 -13.40 -27.33
CA CYS A 15 24.03 -12.10 -27.20
C CYS A 15 23.28 -12.08 -25.87
N GLY A 16 23.97 -11.68 -24.81
CA GLY A 16 23.41 -11.46 -23.51
C GLY A 16 22.74 -10.09 -23.41
N SER A 17 21.43 -10.00 -23.65
CA SER A 17 20.66 -8.82 -23.33
C SER A 17 20.29 -8.85 -21.85
N SER A 18 21.14 -8.23 -21.03
CA SER A 18 20.81 -7.94 -19.63
C SER A 18 19.87 -6.74 -19.60
N PHE A 19 18.57 -7.01 -19.41
CA PHE A 19 17.65 -5.99 -18.95
C PHE A 19 17.83 -5.84 -17.43
N ALA A 20 18.76 -4.98 -17.02
CA ALA A 20 18.76 -4.41 -15.69
C ALA A 20 17.76 -3.25 -15.72
N ALA A 21 16.68 -3.36 -14.95
CA ALA A 21 15.80 -2.23 -14.67
C ALA A 21 16.62 -1.18 -13.90
N GLU A 22 17.01 -0.12 -14.59
CA GLU A 22 17.72 1.01 -14.00
C GLU A 22 16.76 1.77 -13.09
N LEU A 23 17.00 1.67 -11.77
CA LEU A 23 16.70 2.73 -10.84
C LEU A 23 17.50 3.95 -11.29
N ASN A 24 16.83 4.91 -11.93
CA ASN A 24 17.42 6.11 -12.52
C ASN A 24 17.76 7.14 -11.43
N LEU A 25 18.57 6.75 -10.47
CA LEU A 25 19.42 7.68 -9.76
C LEU A 25 20.66 7.79 -10.63
N SER A 26 20.95 8.97 -11.22
CA SER A 26 22.06 9.04 -12.15
C SER A 26 23.34 8.73 -11.38
N ASN A 27 23.94 7.59 -11.66
CA ASN A 27 25.23 7.19 -11.10
C ASN A 27 26.27 8.32 -11.25
N ASP A 28 26.09 9.19 -12.23
CA ASP A 28 26.91 10.37 -12.49
C ASP A 28 26.82 11.43 -11.39
N GLU A 29 25.65 11.68 -10.79
CA GLU A 29 25.51 12.63 -9.69
C GLU A 29 26.16 12.09 -8.40
N ILE A 30 26.03 10.81 -8.11
CA ILE A 30 26.69 10.15 -6.97
C ILE A 30 28.20 10.13 -7.16
N LEU A 31 28.69 9.85 -8.35
CA LEU A 31 30.12 9.86 -8.69
C LEU A 31 30.71 11.28 -8.60
N ALA A 32 29.95 12.29 -9.04
CA ALA A 32 30.34 13.69 -8.90
C ALA A 32 30.51 14.08 -7.42
N CYS A 33 29.61 13.66 -6.52
CA CYS A 33 29.73 13.90 -5.09
C CYS A 33 30.94 13.17 -4.48
N LYS A 34 31.26 11.97 -4.93
CA LYS A 34 32.46 11.22 -4.47
C LYS A 34 33.78 11.87 -4.85
N SER A 35 33.84 12.63 -5.94
CA SER A 35 35.06 13.30 -6.42
C SER A 35 35.41 14.56 -5.62
N ILE A 36 34.52 15.04 -4.74
CA ILE A 36 34.76 16.23 -3.92
C ILE A 36 35.70 15.91 -2.78
N GLY A 37 36.86 16.55 -2.75
CA GLY A 37 37.89 16.32 -1.73
C GLY A 37 37.56 16.88 -0.34
N ASP A 38 36.74 17.96 -0.27
CA ASP A 38 36.33 18.56 1.00
C ASP A 38 35.14 17.81 1.61
N ASN A 39 35.28 17.36 2.85
CA ASN A 39 34.26 16.52 3.53
C ASN A 39 32.92 17.25 3.75
N LYS A 40 32.92 18.57 4.02
CA LYS A 40 31.68 19.32 4.22
C LYS A 40 30.93 19.55 2.93
N GLN A 41 31.65 19.86 1.85
CA GLN A 41 31.06 20.05 0.53
C GLN A 41 30.57 18.71 -0.05
N ARG A 42 31.29 17.62 0.20
CA ARG A 42 30.89 16.28 -0.19
C ARG A 42 29.61 15.84 0.53
N LEU A 43 29.50 16.06 1.85
CA LEU A 43 28.29 15.77 2.60
C LEU A 43 27.09 16.59 2.09
N ALA A 44 27.28 17.90 1.90
CA ALA A 44 26.23 18.76 1.35
C ALA A 44 25.80 18.37 -0.09
N CYS A 45 26.69 17.75 -0.86
CA CYS A 45 26.35 17.20 -2.16
C CYS A 45 25.43 15.98 -2.04
N PHE A 46 25.74 15.03 -1.15
CA PHE A 46 24.90 13.86 -0.89
C PHE A 46 23.55 14.23 -0.28
N ASP A 47 23.49 15.18 0.65
CA ASP A 47 22.25 15.70 1.24
C ASP A 47 21.31 16.32 0.18
N LYS A 48 21.84 16.87 -0.90
CA LYS A 48 21.06 17.36 -2.04
C LYS A 48 20.53 16.24 -2.91
N VAL A 49 21.28 15.16 -3.07
CA VAL A 49 20.87 13.96 -3.81
C VAL A 49 19.76 13.25 -3.03
N ASP A 50 19.92 13.06 -1.71
CA ASP A 50 18.90 12.43 -0.86
C ASP A 50 17.57 13.20 -0.86
N LYS A 51 17.61 14.54 -0.79
CA LYS A 51 16.39 15.38 -0.89
C LYS A 51 15.67 15.29 -2.23
N LYS A 52 16.34 14.86 -3.29
CA LYS A 52 15.70 14.56 -4.57
C LYS A 52 15.02 13.17 -4.57
N VAL A 53 15.46 12.26 -3.71
CA VAL A 53 14.89 10.92 -3.56
C VAL A 53 13.64 10.95 -2.68
N ASP A 54 13.61 11.84 -1.67
CA ASP A 54 12.46 12.03 -0.77
C ASP A 54 11.33 12.87 -1.40
N ALA A 55 11.55 13.51 -2.52
CA ALA A 55 10.47 14.08 -3.30
C ALA A 55 9.76 12.96 -4.06
N PRO A 56 8.47 12.66 -3.79
CA PRO A 56 7.74 11.70 -4.60
C PRO A 56 7.85 12.16 -6.05
N ALA A 57 8.29 11.26 -6.93
CA ALA A 57 8.42 11.53 -8.36
C ALA A 57 7.08 12.09 -8.85
N SER A 58 7.01 13.41 -8.98
CA SER A 58 5.88 14.10 -9.57
C SER A 58 5.88 13.73 -11.06
N SER A 59 5.20 12.66 -11.38
CA SER A 59 4.81 12.35 -12.75
C SER A 59 3.99 13.56 -13.24
N LYS A 60 4.62 14.41 -14.05
CA LYS A 60 3.91 15.38 -14.84
C LYS A 60 3.18 14.59 -15.92
N ASN A 61 1.90 14.35 -15.70
CA ASN A 61 0.95 14.11 -16.79
C ASN A 61 -0.40 14.66 -16.40
N ASP A 62 -0.74 15.74 -17.10
CA ASP A 62 -2.00 16.11 -17.69
C ASP A 62 -3.25 16.35 -16.83
N ALA A 63 -3.68 17.59 -16.98
CA ALA A 63 -5.05 18.06 -17.14
C ALA A 63 -6.12 17.56 -16.16
N ASN A 64 -6.59 18.43 -15.28
CA ASN A 64 -7.91 18.44 -14.65
C ASN A 64 -8.49 17.05 -14.32
N ASP A 65 -7.79 16.29 -13.49
CA ASP A 65 -8.33 15.10 -12.87
C ASP A 65 -8.77 15.47 -11.45
N ASP A 66 -10.09 15.65 -11.27
CA ASP A 66 -10.76 15.82 -9.97
C ASP A 66 -10.49 14.61 -9.02
N SER A 67 -9.78 13.60 -9.50
CA SER A 67 -9.42 12.39 -8.78
C SER A 67 -8.18 12.50 -7.90
N ASN A 68 -7.40 13.59 -7.97
CA ASN A 68 -6.25 13.77 -7.08
C ASN A 68 -6.63 14.59 -5.84
N PRO A 69 -6.10 14.24 -4.65
CA PRO A 69 -6.31 15.04 -3.44
C PRO A 69 -5.75 16.46 -3.63
N THR A 70 -6.55 17.45 -3.33
CA THR A 70 -6.15 18.86 -3.37
C THR A 70 -6.10 19.50 -1.98
N GLY A 71 -6.59 18.77 -0.97
CA GLY A 71 -6.67 19.18 0.42
C GLY A 71 -5.84 18.30 1.36
N ASP A 72 -6.01 18.56 2.66
CA ASP A 72 -5.35 17.79 3.72
C ASP A 72 -5.90 16.36 3.78
N VAL A 73 -5.02 15.40 3.57
CA VAL A 73 -5.32 13.96 3.65
C VAL A 73 -5.11 13.39 5.06
N GLY A 74 -4.69 14.19 6.02
CA GLY A 74 -4.41 13.74 7.38
C GLY A 74 -3.30 12.68 7.42
N LYS A 75 -3.54 11.59 8.14
CA LYS A 75 -2.60 10.47 8.28
C LYS A 75 -2.81 9.36 7.23
N TRP A 76 -3.70 9.57 6.28
CA TRP A 76 -3.97 8.57 5.22
C TRP A 76 -2.82 8.47 4.24
N VAL A 77 -2.46 7.25 3.90
CA VAL A 77 -1.46 6.95 2.87
C VAL A 77 -2.19 6.51 1.61
N ILE A 78 -1.76 7.05 0.47
CA ILE A 78 -2.35 6.77 -0.84
C ILE A 78 -1.27 6.13 -1.70
N ASN A 79 -1.53 4.95 -2.23
CA ASN A 79 -0.68 4.27 -3.19
C ASN A 79 -1.48 3.95 -4.45
N LYS A 80 -0.88 4.19 -5.62
CA LYS A 80 -1.45 3.90 -6.92
C LYS A 80 -0.47 3.06 -7.71
N GLU A 81 -0.97 2.01 -8.33
CA GLU A 81 -0.20 1.20 -9.27
C GLU A 81 -1.04 0.91 -10.52
N GLN A 82 -0.40 0.89 -11.67
CA GLN A 82 -1.07 0.51 -12.90
C GLN A 82 -0.99 -1.01 -13.07
N SER A 83 -2.12 -1.63 -13.38
CA SER A 83 -2.20 -3.06 -13.69
C SER A 83 -1.49 -3.34 -15.02
N PRO A 84 -0.51 -4.24 -15.06
CA PRO A 84 0.15 -4.59 -16.32
C PRO A 84 -0.72 -5.45 -17.26
N LEU A 85 -1.92 -5.85 -16.81
CA LEU A 85 -2.82 -6.72 -17.57
C LEU A 85 -3.82 -5.93 -18.41
N ASP A 86 -4.30 -4.80 -17.90
CA ASP A 86 -5.41 -4.06 -18.49
C ASP A 86 -5.26 -2.54 -18.38
N ASP A 87 -4.07 -2.07 -17.98
CA ASP A 87 -3.75 -0.65 -17.75
C ASP A 87 -4.67 0.07 -16.76
N SER A 88 -5.53 -0.66 -16.05
CA SER A 88 -6.39 -0.09 -15.00
C SER A 88 -5.58 0.36 -13.79
N TRP A 89 -6.09 1.36 -13.08
CA TRP A 89 -5.46 1.82 -11.85
C TRP A 89 -5.97 1.03 -10.64
N ASN A 90 -5.04 0.37 -9.95
CA ASN A 90 -5.26 -0.15 -8.61
C ASN A 90 -4.89 0.95 -7.61
N VAL A 91 -5.82 1.31 -6.74
CA VAL A 91 -5.63 2.36 -5.74
C VAL A 91 -5.85 1.80 -4.35
N TYR A 92 -4.88 2.08 -3.48
CA TYR A 92 -4.89 1.68 -2.08
C TYR A 92 -4.86 2.95 -1.22
N VAL A 93 -5.84 3.10 -0.34
CA VAL A 93 -5.92 4.18 0.63
C VAL A 93 -5.98 3.53 2.00
N TYR A 94 -5.03 3.82 2.88
CA TYR A 94 -4.97 3.14 4.17
C TYR A 94 -4.48 4.03 5.29
N ILE A 95 -4.83 3.63 6.52
CA ILE A 95 -4.41 4.30 7.74
C ILE A 95 -4.10 3.27 8.83
N SER A 96 -3.03 3.51 9.57
CA SER A 96 -2.71 2.72 10.77
C SER A 96 -3.60 3.11 11.94
N ALA A 97 -3.91 2.16 12.82
CA ALA A 97 -4.57 2.43 14.07
C ALA A 97 -3.76 3.40 14.95
N GLU A 98 -4.44 4.15 15.82
CA GLU A 98 -3.79 5.11 16.73
C GLU A 98 -2.88 4.42 17.73
N GLU A 99 -3.18 3.18 18.09
CA GLU A 99 -2.43 2.40 19.07
C GLU A 99 -2.14 1.00 18.53
N SER A 100 -1.01 0.44 18.94
CA SER A 100 -0.66 -0.96 18.67
C SER A 100 -1.37 -1.87 19.66
N ILE A 101 -1.67 -3.09 19.22
CA ILE A 101 -2.20 -4.17 20.02
C ILE A 101 -1.11 -5.21 20.30
N ARG A 102 -1.36 -6.10 21.25
CA ARG A 102 -0.51 -7.27 21.48
C ARG A 102 -0.94 -8.38 20.52
N GLY A 103 -0.03 -8.83 19.68
CA GLY A 103 -0.26 -9.98 18.79
C GLY A 103 -0.10 -11.31 19.51
N SER A 104 -0.45 -12.40 18.81
CA SER A 104 -0.52 -13.79 19.32
C SER A 104 0.76 -14.29 19.98
N PHE A 105 1.92 -13.81 19.54
CA PHE A 105 3.22 -14.18 20.10
C PHE A 105 3.81 -13.10 21.01
N GLY A 106 2.98 -12.16 21.47
CA GLY A 106 3.40 -11.07 22.35
C GLY A 106 4.09 -9.89 21.67
N GLN A 107 4.25 -9.93 20.34
CA GLN A 107 4.78 -8.82 19.55
C GLN A 107 3.78 -7.64 19.51
N SER A 108 4.31 -6.44 19.29
CA SER A 108 3.49 -5.26 19.02
C SER A 108 3.04 -5.27 17.56
N VAL A 109 1.74 -5.17 17.33
CA VAL A 109 1.11 -5.13 16.01
C VAL A 109 0.25 -3.88 15.90
N THR A 110 0.35 -3.15 14.82
CA THR A 110 -0.51 -2.00 14.56
C THR A 110 -1.53 -2.36 13.48
N PRO A 111 -2.82 -2.49 13.82
CA PRO A 111 -3.86 -2.76 12.83
C PRO A 111 -3.94 -1.68 11.77
N ILE A 112 -4.30 -2.06 10.54
CA ILE A 112 -4.40 -1.14 9.41
C ILE A 112 -5.77 -1.27 8.76
N LEU A 113 -6.44 -0.13 8.56
CA LEU A 113 -7.67 -0.03 7.77
C LEU A 113 -7.31 0.27 6.32
N PHE A 114 -7.75 -0.59 5.42
CA PHE A 114 -7.57 -0.46 3.98
C PHE A 114 -8.89 -0.18 3.26
N LEU A 115 -8.84 0.77 2.35
CA LEU A 115 -9.84 1.04 1.33
C LEU A 115 -9.15 0.84 -0.02
N THR A 116 -9.67 -0.02 -0.87
CA THR A 116 -8.98 -0.34 -2.12
C THR A 116 -9.92 -0.31 -3.31
N CYS A 117 -9.42 0.13 -4.44
CA CYS A 117 -9.98 -0.14 -5.76
C CYS A 117 -9.03 -1.05 -6.49
N LYS A 118 -9.44 -2.26 -6.77
CA LYS A 118 -8.68 -3.22 -7.56
C LYS A 118 -9.58 -3.87 -8.59
N GLU A 119 -9.15 -3.87 -9.85
CA GLU A 119 -9.93 -4.45 -10.96
C GLU A 119 -11.38 -3.89 -10.99
N GLY A 120 -11.53 -2.57 -10.75
CA GLY A 120 -12.83 -1.90 -10.70
C GLY A 120 -13.72 -2.25 -9.51
N LYS A 121 -13.22 -3.02 -8.53
CA LYS A 121 -13.94 -3.40 -7.31
C LYS A 121 -13.44 -2.63 -6.10
N THR A 122 -14.38 -1.99 -5.41
CA THR A 122 -14.10 -1.32 -4.13
C THR A 122 -14.22 -2.30 -2.97
N ASN A 123 -13.16 -2.41 -2.16
CA ASN A 123 -13.15 -3.20 -0.94
C ASN A 123 -12.78 -2.32 0.27
N LEU A 124 -13.25 -2.74 1.44
CA LEU A 124 -12.85 -2.25 2.73
C LEU A 124 -12.48 -3.46 3.59
N PHE A 125 -11.30 -3.44 4.17
CA PHE A 125 -10.85 -4.49 5.08
C PHE A 125 -9.93 -3.96 6.16
N LEU A 126 -9.86 -4.69 7.28
CA LEU A 126 -8.92 -4.42 8.36
C LEU A 126 -7.92 -5.55 8.47
N ASN A 127 -6.64 -5.21 8.39
CA ASN A 127 -5.55 -6.13 8.67
C ASN A 127 -5.20 -6.03 10.17
N TRP A 128 -5.32 -7.16 10.87
CA TRP A 128 -5.01 -7.28 12.30
C TRP A 128 -3.64 -7.91 12.55
N ASP A 129 -3.03 -8.48 11.49
CA ASP A 129 -1.79 -9.26 11.53
C ASP A 129 -1.76 -10.31 12.66
N SER A 130 -2.92 -10.85 12.98
CA SER A 130 -3.15 -11.92 13.95
C SER A 130 -4.02 -12.98 13.31
N TYR A 131 -3.87 -14.23 13.71
CA TYR A 131 -4.69 -15.33 13.17
C TYR A 131 -6.13 -15.21 13.65
N LEU A 132 -7.05 -15.05 12.74
CA LEU A 132 -8.47 -14.77 13.01
C LEU A 132 -9.39 -15.99 12.91
N GLY A 133 -8.85 -17.14 12.51
CA GLY A 133 -9.62 -18.35 12.23
C GLY A 133 -9.84 -18.56 10.73
N LEU A 134 -10.92 -19.24 10.37
CA LEU A 134 -11.26 -19.60 9.00
C LEU A 134 -12.59 -18.97 8.58
N ASP A 135 -12.75 -18.74 7.28
CA ASP A 135 -13.97 -18.30 6.61
C ASP A 135 -14.47 -16.93 7.04
N GLU A 136 -15.11 -16.83 8.21
CA GLU A 136 -15.74 -15.62 8.70
C GLU A 136 -15.61 -15.46 10.22
N THR A 137 -15.71 -14.22 10.70
CA THR A 137 -15.74 -13.92 12.13
C THR A 137 -16.62 -12.70 12.42
N TYR A 138 -17.03 -12.56 13.67
CA TYR A 138 -17.75 -11.38 14.13
C TYR A 138 -16.76 -10.27 14.48
N MET A 139 -16.99 -9.11 13.92
CA MET A 139 -16.34 -7.87 14.35
C MET A 139 -17.39 -6.85 14.76
N THR A 140 -17.16 -6.16 15.88
CA THR A 140 -17.96 -5.03 16.30
C THR A 140 -17.27 -3.75 15.86
N HIS A 141 -18.01 -2.86 15.23
CA HIS A 141 -17.50 -1.52 14.86
C HIS A 141 -18.46 -0.44 15.37
N ARG A 142 -17.90 0.73 15.60
CA ARG A 142 -18.61 1.93 16.02
C ARG A 142 -18.04 3.14 15.30
N VAL A 143 -18.89 3.86 14.60
CA VAL A 143 -18.53 5.11 13.93
C VAL A 143 -18.89 6.26 14.87
N ASP A 144 -17.94 7.10 15.22
CA ASP A 144 -18.08 8.21 16.17
C ASP A 144 -18.81 7.79 17.47
N SER A 145 -19.91 8.47 17.81
CA SER A 145 -20.75 8.20 18.97
C SER A 145 -21.99 7.35 18.65
N GLN A 146 -22.08 6.76 17.46
CA GLN A 146 -23.21 5.91 17.07
C GLN A 146 -23.27 4.62 17.89
N LYS A 147 -24.38 3.90 17.79
CA LYS A 147 -24.51 2.59 18.44
C LYS A 147 -23.54 1.59 17.82
N PRO A 148 -22.83 0.78 18.62
CA PRO A 148 -21.99 -0.28 18.10
C PRO A 148 -22.78 -1.28 17.26
N VAL A 149 -22.20 -1.70 16.14
CA VAL A 149 -22.77 -2.70 15.23
C VAL A 149 -21.88 -3.93 15.24
N LYS A 150 -22.41 -5.07 15.65
CA LYS A 150 -21.77 -6.38 15.53
C LYS A 150 -22.20 -7.03 14.23
N LYS A 151 -21.26 -7.40 13.40
CA LYS A 151 -21.52 -7.97 12.07
C LYS A 151 -20.50 -9.03 11.72
N THR A 152 -20.87 -9.98 10.87
CA THR A 152 -19.96 -10.95 10.26
C THR A 152 -19.11 -10.28 9.18
N TRP A 153 -17.82 -10.59 9.18
CA TRP A 153 -16.83 -10.18 8.19
C TRP A 153 -16.11 -11.41 7.67
N ASN A 154 -15.83 -11.44 6.36
CA ASN A 154 -15.09 -12.55 5.77
C ASN A 154 -13.60 -12.44 6.09
N ILE A 155 -13.00 -13.55 6.50
CA ILE A 155 -11.57 -13.62 6.76
C ILE A 155 -10.81 -13.74 5.43
N SER A 156 -9.65 -13.11 5.35
CA SER A 156 -8.73 -13.18 4.22
C SER A 156 -8.11 -14.57 4.06
N THR A 157 -7.58 -14.87 2.89
CA THR A 157 -6.92 -16.16 2.59
C THR A 157 -5.67 -16.42 3.43
N ASP A 158 -5.01 -15.38 3.92
CA ASP A 158 -3.88 -15.45 4.86
C ASP A 158 -4.31 -15.47 6.34
N ASN A 159 -5.61 -15.45 6.60
CA ASN A 159 -6.25 -15.49 7.93
C ASN A 159 -5.89 -14.32 8.87
N LYS A 160 -5.41 -13.20 8.33
CA LYS A 160 -4.92 -12.06 9.12
C LYS A 160 -5.76 -10.79 8.99
N ALA A 161 -6.65 -10.72 8.02
CA ALA A 161 -7.51 -9.58 7.77
C ALA A 161 -8.97 -9.98 7.68
N VAL A 162 -9.87 -9.00 7.85
CA VAL A 162 -11.32 -9.18 7.67
C VAL A 162 -11.87 -8.18 6.68
N PHE A 163 -12.66 -8.68 5.74
CA PHE A 163 -13.31 -7.93 4.68
C PHE A 163 -14.76 -7.60 5.03
N TYR A 164 -15.15 -6.36 4.81
CA TYR A 164 -16.52 -5.92 5.04
C TYR A 164 -17.50 -6.58 4.05
N THR A 165 -18.58 -7.18 4.58
CA THR A 165 -19.56 -7.97 3.82
C THR A 165 -20.83 -7.19 3.44
N GLY A 166 -20.88 -5.86 3.67
CA GLY A 166 -22.06 -5.06 3.42
C GLY A 166 -22.00 -4.25 2.10
N LYS A 167 -22.79 -3.17 2.09
CA LYS A 167 -22.72 -2.15 1.03
C LYS A 167 -21.46 -1.31 1.24
N THR A 168 -20.32 -1.79 0.74
CA THR A 168 -18.98 -1.23 1.00
C THR A 168 -18.90 0.26 0.69
N ILE A 169 -19.34 0.68 -0.49
CA ILE A 169 -19.31 2.10 -0.90
C ILE A 169 -20.13 2.96 0.07
N SER A 170 -21.35 2.51 0.45
CA SER A 170 -22.19 3.26 1.39
C SER A 170 -21.54 3.40 2.76
N PHE A 171 -20.84 2.37 3.23
CA PHE A 171 -20.11 2.43 4.50
C PHE A 171 -18.89 3.36 4.40
N ILE A 172 -18.15 3.32 3.31
CA ILE A 172 -17.05 4.28 3.07
C ILE A 172 -17.58 5.73 3.04
N GLN A 173 -18.72 5.97 2.39
CA GLN A 173 -19.35 7.30 2.36
C GLN A 173 -19.81 7.79 3.74
N GLU A 174 -20.16 6.88 4.65
CA GLU A 174 -20.40 7.20 6.06
C GLU A 174 -19.10 7.57 6.77
N LEU A 175 -18.03 6.77 6.60
CA LEU A 175 -16.72 7.05 7.19
C LEU A 175 -16.13 8.39 6.73
N MET A 176 -16.34 8.79 5.48
CA MET A 176 -15.92 10.09 4.94
C MET A 176 -16.50 11.30 5.68
N LYS A 177 -17.64 11.13 6.34
CA LYS A 177 -18.36 12.18 7.09
C LYS A 177 -18.10 12.12 8.58
N SER A 178 -17.30 11.16 9.02
CA SER A 178 -17.06 10.82 10.42
C SER A 178 -15.63 11.13 10.84
N LYS A 179 -15.38 11.19 12.13
CA LYS A 179 -14.06 11.53 12.71
C LYS A 179 -13.31 10.31 13.18
N SER A 180 -14.01 9.25 13.59
CA SER A 180 -13.36 8.07 14.16
C SER A 180 -14.10 6.79 13.84
N LEU A 181 -13.33 5.72 13.65
CA LEU A 181 -13.84 4.34 13.61
C LEU A 181 -13.18 3.57 14.74
N TYR A 182 -14.00 2.99 15.64
CA TYR A 182 -13.55 2.06 16.66
C TYR A 182 -14.00 0.65 16.30
N THR A 183 -13.09 -0.31 16.43
CA THR A 183 -13.35 -1.71 16.05
C THR A 183 -12.85 -2.65 17.13
N THR A 184 -13.57 -3.78 17.31
CA THR A 184 -13.18 -4.85 18.24
C THR A 184 -13.40 -6.19 17.57
N ILE A 185 -12.40 -7.06 17.65
CA ILE A 185 -12.42 -8.43 17.14
C ILE A 185 -11.88 -9.38 18.21
N VAL A 186 -12.23 -10.66 18.10
CA VAL A 186 -11.66 -11.71 18.93
C VAL A 186 -10.83 -12.62 18.01
N PRO A 187 -9.49 -12.54 18.03
CA PRO A 187 -8.65 -13.48 17.30
C PRO A 187 -8.85 -14.91 17.80
N TYR A 188 -8.55 -15.88 16.98
CA TYR A 188 -8.78 -17.28 17.31
C TYR A 188 -8.01 -17.70 18.57
N SER A 189 -8.76 -18.24 19.55
CA SER A 189 -8.25 -18.66 20.87
C SER A 189 -7.58 -17.55 21.71
N GLU A 190 -7.92 -16.28 21.47
CA GLU A 190 -7.34 -15.15 22.20
C GLU A 190 -8.38 -14.25 22.86
N SER A 191 -7.90 -13.29 23.62
CA SER A 191 -8.74 -12.24 24.20
C SER A 191 -9.13 -11.20 23.14
N PRO A 192 -10.26 -10.49 23.31
CA PRO A 192 -10.66 -9.42 22.42
C PRO A 192 -9.58 -8.34 22.30
N VAL A 193 -9.34 -7.89 21.08
CA VAL A 193 -8.46 -6.75 20.76
C VAL A 193 -9.27 -5.65 20.09
N SER A 194 -8.83 -4.40 20.26
CA SER A 194 -9.52 -3.24 19.71
C SER A 194 -8.57 -2.31 19.01
N ALA A 195 -9.07 -1.60 18.00
CA ALA A 195 -8.33 -0.59 17.28
C ALA A 195 -9.20 0.65 17.04
N ARG A 196 -8.58 1.82 17.09
CA ARG A 196 -9.18 3.11 16.75
C ARG A 196 -8.45 3.70 15.54
N PHE A 197 -9.22 4.27 14.63
CA PHE A 197 -8.72 4.93 13.43
C PHE A 197 -9.23 6.37 13.38
N ASP A 198 -8.33 7.33 13.18
CA ASP A 198 -8.63 8.73 12.92
C ASP A 198 -9.04 8.88 11.45
N LEU A 199 -10.29 9.25 11.20
CA LEU A 199 -10.83 9.39 9.85
C LEU A 199 -10.60 10.77 9.23
N THR A 200 -9.92 11.67 9.94
CA THR A 200 -9.63 13.02 9.44
C THR A 200 -8.86 12.95 8.12
N GLY A 201 -9.30 13.71 7.12
CA GLY A 201 -8.69 13.73 5.79
C GLY A 201 -9.18 12.64 4.82
N LEU A 202 -10.00 11.66 5.27
CA LEU A 202 -10.47 10.58 4.40
C LEU A 202 -11.22 11.10 3.17
N SER A 203 -12.02 12.16 3.31
CA SER A 203 -12.78 12.75 2.19
C SER A 203 -11.89 13.21 1.04
N GLU A 204 -10.67 13.67 1.35
CA GLU A 204 -9.67 14.04 0.36
C GLU A 204 -8.87 12.81 -0.11
N ALA A 205 -8.41 12.00 0.83
CA ALA A 205 -7.58 10.84 0.54
C ALA A 205 -8.25 9.81 -0.38
N ILE A 206 -9.58 9.71 -0.33
CA ILE A 206 -10.34 8.69 -1.10
C ILE A 206 -10.59 9.10 -2.55
N LYS A 207 -10.38 10.36 -2.95
CA LYS A 207 -10.67 10.84 -4.30
C LYS A 207 -10.07 9.97 -5.42
N PRO A 208 -8.77 9.61 -5.37
CA PRO A 208 -8.18 8.76 -6.39
C PRO A 208 -8.85 7.38 -6.50
N LEU A 209 -9.24 6.80 -5.37
CA LEU A 209 -9.92 5.51 -5.35
C LEU A 209 -11.31 5.61 -5.98
N ARG A 210 -12.04 6.69 -5.66
CA ARG A 210 -13.36 6.94 -6.26
C ARG A 210 -13.27 7.12 -7.78
N GLY A 211 -12.26 7.86 -8.25
CA GLY A 211 -11.99 8.02 -9.68
C GLY A 211 -11.73 6.68 -10.36
N ALA A 212 -10.85 5.84 -9.78
CA ALA A 212 -10.51 4.53 -10.31
C ALA A 212 -11.69 3.55 -10.34
N CYS A 213 -12.52 3.52 -9.27
CA CYS A 213 -13.68 2.64 -9.14
C CYS A 213 -15.02 3.28 -9.61
N LYS A 214 -15.00 4.52 -10.11
CA LYS A 214 -16.14 5.22 -10.75
C LYS A 214 -17.39 5.31 -9.87
N TRP A 215 -17.26 5.82 -8.62
CA TRP A 215 -18.41 6.03 -7.71
C TRP A 215 -18.32 7.33 -6.88
#